data_6ae4e4f22a61a5fed2c1c08e31b0e9e4
#
_entry.id   6ae4e4f22a61a5fed2c1c08e31b0e9e4
#
_cell.length_a   1.000
_cell.length_b   1.000
_cell.length_c   1.000
_cell.angle_alpha   90.00
_cell.angle_beta   90.00
_cell.angle_gamma   90.00
#
_symmetry.space_group_name_H-M   'P 1'
#
loop_
_entity.id
_entity.type
_entity.pdbx_description
1 polymer ?
#
loop_
_entity_poly.entity_id
_entity_poly.type
_entity_poly.pdbx_seq_one_letter_code
_entity_poly.pdbx_strand_id
1 'polypeptide(L)'
;MGRSVVLYTPGRTSTYPDDPVKHGLRAFFLGGGDEVGNVGCILEDSTGTRLLIDYGLAPTRPPKYPAECPSVDHAIITHSHIDHMGMAPWLVGHLGTQLHGSPLTASLSEVMWRDTYKVSKIEGYPLAWDKRDMEEALQAWTTHQIGDWFEIGDWKCRFHRAGHIPGAVMIEIETPEMRILWTGDMDTRASPNVLGALPVECDVLFLEGTYGNRVHPPRVEEEERLVSKVLEVVDRGGTALIPAFASGRGQDVLRILKREAPNLEAHYHGMGTRVTQLWMEHPESIREPKQLAKMWRWCRRVSGKSDRRKALDADVIVSTSGMLDGGPAIWYANRLRHHGANAILLTGYQAEGSGGRLLLDERKLRIFGDIIPIDLEVEQFSLSNHAGQTELVTFARACAPRHVVIFHADEEGRAPLSTQLTGEMKVHLPSNRVEILLE
;
A
#
# COMPACT_ATOMS: atom_id res chain seq x y z
N MET A 1 22.69 14.41 28.07
CA MET A 1 21.64 15.35 27.64
C MET A 1 20.35 14.55 27.56
N GLY A 2 19.34 14.91 28.37
CA GLY A 2 18.16 14.12 28.60
C GLY A 2 17.36 13.88 27.31
N ARG A 3 16.96 12.63 27.09
CA ARG A 3 15.98 12.25 26.08
C ARG A 3 14.70 13.03 26.34
N SER A 4 14.27 13.90 25.41
CA SER A 4 12.88 14.34 25.36
C SER A 4 12.07 13.11 24.98
N VAL A 5 11.53 12.44 25.99
CA VAL A 5 10.56 11.37 25.81
C VAL A 5 9.33 12.03 25.21
N VAL A 6 9.22 12.02 23.88
CA VAL A 6 7.93 12.19 23.24
C VAL A 6 7.14 10.97 23.67
N LEU A 7 6.21 11.18 24.60
CA LEU A 7 5.30 10.12 25.06
C LEU A 7 4.46 9.69 23.86
N TYR A 8 4.95 8.67 23.12
CA TYR A 8 4.09 7.78 22.40
C TYR A 8 3.22 7.14 23.50
N THR A 9 1.97 7.51 23.54
CA THR A 9 0.95 6.72 24.23
C THR A 9 0.48 5.71 23.19
N PRO A 10 1.03 4.47 23.19
CA PRO A 10 0.44 3.40 22.41
C PRO A 10 -1.03 3.34 22.81
N GLY A 11 -1.91 3.17 21.87
CA GLY A 11 -3.30 2.93 22.19
C GLY A 11 -3.43 1.62 22.96
N ARG A 12 -3.24 1.65 24.27
CA ARG A 12 -3.22 0.57 25.26
C ARG A 12 -2.09 -0.45 25.03
N THR A 13 -1.41 -0.81 26.12
CA THR A 13 -0.45 -1.94 26.19
C THR A 13 -1.03 -3.16 25.49
N SER A 14 -0.21 -3.78 24.63
CA SER A 14 -0.54 -5.06 24.02
C SER A 14 -0.81 -6.07 25.11
N THR A 15 -2.00 -6.63 25.15
CA THR A 15 -2.30 -7.78 25.99
C THR A 15 -1.98 -9.07 25.24
N TYR A 16 -0.77 -9.14 24.66
CA TYR A 16 -0.32 -10.37 24.01
C TYR A 16 -0.35 -11.51 25.02
N PRO A 17 -0.94 -12.68 24.67
CA PRO A 17 -1.05 -13.80 25.59
C PRO A 17 0.32 -14.33 26.02
N ASP A 18 0.52 -14.52 27.33
CA ASP A 18 1.78 -15.06 27.88
C ASP A 18 1.84 -16.60 27.84
N ASP A 19 0.68 -17.25 27.68
CA ASP A 19 0.59 -18.70 27.63
C ASP A 19 1.17 -19.23 26.31
N PRO A 20 2.05 -20.27 26.36
CA PRO A 20 2.61 -20.85 25.14
C PRO A 20 1.52 -21.52 24.29
N VAL A 21 1.68 -21.47 22.97
CA VAL A 21 0.86 -22.21 22.02
C VAL A 21 1.16 -23.70 22.20
N LYS A 22 0.12 -24.52 22.42
CA LYS A 22 0.30 -25.97 22.63
C LYS A 22 0.28 -26.74 21.31
N HIS A 23 -0.59 -26.34 20.40
CA HIS A 23 -0.78 -26.94 19.07
C HIS A 23 -1.25 -25.88 18.09
N GLY A 24 -0.95 -26.05 16.82
CA GLY A 24 -1.39 -25.16 15.77
C GLY A 24 -0.67 -23.80 15.76
N LEU A 25 -1.39 -22.80 15.33
CA LEU A 25 -0.90 -21.44 15.14
C LEU A 25 -1.75 -20.43 15.90
N ARG A 26 -1.11 -19.57 16.68
CA ARG A 26 -1.69 -18.34 17.19
C ARG A 26 -1.49 -17.21 16.18
N ALA A 27 -2.56 -16.49 15.83
CA ALA A 27 -2.47 -15.21 15.14
C ALA A 27 -3.01 -14.10 16.07
N PHE A 28 -2.26 -12.99 16.18
CA PHE A 28 -2.61 -11.88 17.04
C PHE A 28 -2.38 -10.56 16.30
N PHE A 29 -3.48 -9.90 15.91
CA PHE A 29 -3.40 -8.64 15.18
C PHE A 29 -3.17 -7.46 16.13
N LEU A 30 -2.10 -6.72 15.90
CA LEU A 30 -1.80 -5.46 16.57
C LEU A 30 -2.57 -4.30 15.91
N GLY A 31 -2.92 -4.45 14.65
CA GLY A 31 -3.71 -3.56 13.81
C GLY A 31 -4.01 -4.22 12.48
N GLY A 32 -4.95 -3.67 11.71
CA GLY A 32 -5.33 -4.19 10.39
C GLY A 32 -6.16 -5.47 10.41
N GLY A 33 -6.57 -5.97 11.58
CA GLY A 33 -7.42 -7.16 11.69
C GLY A 33 -8.87 -6.88 11.29
N ASP A 34 -9.42 -5.79 11.79
CA ASP A 34 -10.82 -5.38 11.59
C ASP A 34 -10.95 -3.98 10.97
N GLU A 35 -9.92 -3.54 10.29
CA GLU A 35 -9.83 -2.22 9.65
C GLU A 35 -8.85 -2.24 8.49
N VAL A 36 -8.94 -1.25 7.61
CA VAL A 36 -7.95 -1.00 6.55
C VAL A 36 -6.81 -0.15 7.10
N GLY A 37 -5.56 -0.55 6.83
CA GLY A 37 -4.35 0.16 7.25
C GLY A 37 -3.77 -0.31 8.58
N ASN A 38 -2.69 0.32 9.04
CA ASN A 38 -1.88 0.03 10.25
C ASN A 38 -1.68 -1.47 10.54
N VAL A 39 -1.41 -2.25 9.49
CA VAL A 39 -1.28 -3.70 9.58
C VAL A 39 -0.11 -4.11 10.47
N GLY A 40 -0.35 -5.07 11.34
CA GLY A 40 0.65 -5.74 12.14
C GLY A 40 0.05 -6.99 12.75
N CYS A 41 0.63 -8.17 12.48
CA CYS A 41 0.16 -9.43 13.02
C CYS A 41 1.32 -10.30 13.48
N ILE A 42 1.23 -10.79 14.70
CA ILE A 42 2.17 -11.77 15.26
C ILE A 42 1.62 -13.15 14.99
N LEU A 43 2.43 -14.00 14.39
CA LEU A 43 2.22 -15.43 14.29
C LEU A 43 3.15 -16.14 15.27
N GLU A 44 2.65 -17.16 15.99
CA GLU A 44 3.41 -17.97 16.94
C GLU A 44 2.91 -19.42 16.90
N ASP A 45 3.80 -20.39 16.91
CA ASP A 45 3.46 -21.81 16.94
C ASP A 45 3.90 -22.50 18.25
N SER A 46 3.67 -23.81 18.32
CA SER A 46 4.00 -24.65 19.47
C SER A 46 5.50 -24.79 19.74
N THR A 47 6.38 -24.44 18.79
CA THR A 47 7.83 -24.41 18.99
C THR A 47 8.30 -23.17 19.73
N GLY A 48 7.43 -22.15 19.85
CA GLY A 48 7.75 -20.83 20.36
C GLY A 48 8.38 -19.90 19.33
N THR A 49 8.47 -20.33 18.06
CA THR A 49 8.87 -19.45 16.94
C THR A 49 7.82 -18.38 16.78
N ARG A 50 8.27 -17.11 16.79
CA ARG A 50 7.42 -15.93 16.70
C ARG A 50 7.87 -15.04 15.58
N LEU A 51 6.94 -14.64 14.71
CA LEU A 51 7.17 -13.78 13.55
C LEU A 51 6.14 -12.65 13.51
N LEU A 52 6.60 -11.42 13.38
CA LEU A 52 5.73 -10.29 13.05
C LEU A 52 5.62 -10.14 11.53
N ILE A 53 4.43 -9.98 11.00
CA ILE A 53 4.20 -9.62 9.60
C ILE A 53 3.60 -8.23 9.53
N ASP A 54 4.32 -7.33 8.85
CA ASP A 54 4.07 -5.90 8.75
C ASP A 54 4.05 -5.18 10.10
N TYR A 55 4.29 -3.87 10.10
CA TYR A 55 4.06 -2.98 11.22
C TYR A 55 3.89 -1.57 10.67
N GLY A 56 2.67 -1.25 10.30
CA GLY A 56 2.32 -0.04 9.59
C GLY A 56 1.71 1.05 10.46
N LEU A 57 1.43 2.17 9.86
CA LEU A 57 0.58 3.23 10.43
C LEU A 57 -0.45 3.67 9.37
N ALA A 58 -1.69 3.83 9.76
CA ALA A 58 -2.69 4.40 8.87
C ALA A 58 -2.50 5.92 8.78
N PRO A 59 -2.35 6.49 7.56
CA PRO A 59 -2.07 7.92 7.37
C PRO A 59 -3.34 8.77 7.51
N THR A 60 -4.12 8.52 8.56
CA THR A 60 -5.28 9.34 8.95
C THR A 60 -4.84 10.64 9.63
N ARG A 61 -5.76 11.50 10.00
CA ARG A 61 -5.46 12.76 10.70
C ARG A 61 -6.23 12.84 12.02
N PRO A 62 -5.58 12.59 13.16
CA PRO A 62 -4.18 12.17 13.36
C PRO A 62 -3.92 10.74 12.85
N PRO A 63 -2.65 10.33 12.63
CA PRO A 63 -2.31 8.97 12.24
C PRO A 63 -2.79 7.95 13.27
N LYS A 64 -3.22 6.79 12.79
CA LYS A 64 -3.57 5.67 13.65
C LYS A 64 -2.42 4.68 13.67
N TYR A 65 -2.02 4.29 14.88
CA TYR A 65 -0.93 3.36 15.12
C TYR A 65 -1.46 1.98 15.48
N PRO A 66 -0.73 0.90 15.18
CA PRO A 66 -1.02 -0.42 15.70
C PRO A 66 -0.80 -0.44 17.23
N ALA A 67 -1.27 -1.47 17.91
CA ALA A 67 -0.93 -1.70 19.32
C ALA A 67 0.58 -1.90 19.47
N GLU A 68 1.11 -1.66 20.68
CA GLU A 68 2.53 -1.88 20.99
C GLU A 68 2.90 -3.35 20.74
N CYS A 69 3.97 -3.57 19.98
CA CYS A 69 4.48 -4.90 19.70
C CYS A 69 5.25 -5.45 20.90
N PRO A 70 4.96 -6.67 21.37
CA PRO A 70 5.84 -7.37 22.31
C PRO A 70 7.19 -7.69 21.65
N SER A 71 8.16 -8.18 22.41
CA SER A 71 9.45 -8.54 21.84
C SER A 71 9.31 -9.58 20.71
N VAL A 72 9.85 -9.25 19.55
CA VAL A 72 9.96 -10.13 18.38
C VAL A 72 11.34 -9.97 17.77
N ASP A 73 11.99 -11.09 17.46
CA ASP A 73 13.33 -11.07 16.88
C ASP A 73 13.31 -10.76 15.37
N HIS A 74 12.22 -11.14 14.69
CA HIS A 74 12.08 -11.05 13.24
C HIS A 74 10.76 -10.43 12.84
N ALA A 75 10.79 -9.56 11.81
CA ALA A 75 9.61 -9.03 11.14
C ALA A 75 9.76 -9.13 9.63
N ILE A 76 8.75 -9.62 8.92
CA ILE A 76 8.66 -9.56 7.46
C ILE A 76 7.78 -8.38 7.06
N ILE A 77 8.29 -7.52 6.20
CA ILE A 77 7.53 -6.41 5.60
C ILE A 77 7.14 -6.80 4.18
N THR A 78 5.84 -6.91 3.95
CA THR A 78 5.29 -7.39 2.68
C THR A 78 5.55 -6.43 1.53
N HIS A 79 5.43 -5.12 1.76
CA HIS A 79 5.65 -4.10 0.74
C HIS A 79 5.86 -2.70 1.33
N SER A 80 6.10 -1.73 0.45
CA SER A 80 6.58 -0.39 0.84
C SER A 80 5.49 0.65 1.16
N HIS A 81 4.21 0.30 1.22
CA HIS A 81 3.19 1.25 1.67
C HIS A 81 3.29 1.49 3.18
N ILE A 82 2.93 2.71 3.58
CA ILE A 82 3.18 3.18 4.94
C ILE A 82 2.32 2.48 6.00
N ASP A 83 1.17 1.99 5.61
CA ASP A 83 0.26 1.20 6.44
C ASP A 83 0.71 -0.25 6.66
N HIS A 84 1.83 -0.66 6.04
CA HIS A 84 2.52 -1.93 6.24
C HIS A 84 3.91 -1.77 6.85
N MET A 85 4.63 -0.68 6.56
CA MET A 85 6.02 -0.51 7.02
C MET A 85 6.26 0.74 7.88
N GLY A 86 5.24 1.56 8.09
CA GLY A 86 5.42 2.90 8.66
C GLY A 86 5.94 2.93 10.10
N MET A 87 5.76 1.85 10.84
CA MET A 87 6.23 1.68 12.21
C MET A 87 7.46 0.77 12.35
N ALA A 88 7.98 0.21 11.25
CA ALA A 88 9.16 -0.66 11.30
C ALA A 88 10.41 0.00 11.94
N PRO A 89 10.66 1.32 11.80
CA PRO A 89 11.75 1.96 12.54
C PRO A 89 11.63 1.84 14.06
N TRP A 90 10.42 1.84 14.60
CA TRP A 90 10.20 1.63 16.03
C TRP A 90 10.61 0.22 16.47
N LEU A 91 10.30 -0.82 15.69
CA LEU A 91 10.69 -2.20 16.00
C LEU A 91 12.21 -2.32 16.14
N VAL A 92 12.95 -1.76 15.20
CA VAL A 92 14.41 -1.84 15.22
C VAL A 92 15.00 -1.02 16.35
N GLY A 93 14.59 0.24 16.48
CA GLY A 93 15.17 1.14 17.50
C GLY A 93 14.83 0.78 18.94
N HIS A 94 13.72 0.06 19.19
CA HIS A 94 13.26 -0.27 20.54
C HIS A 94 13.38 -1.75 20.91
N LEU A 95 13.24 -2.66 19.92
CA LEU A 95 13.26 -4.10 20.14
C LEU A 95 14.50 -4.78 19.53
N GLY A 96 15.22 -4.10 18.62
CA GLY A 96 16.34 -4.70 17.90
C GLY A 96 15.91 -5.72 16.83
N THR A 97 14.66 -5.67 16.40
CA THR A 97 14.05 -6.60 15.44
C THR A 97 14.78 -6.59 14.11
N GLN A 98 15.11 -7.77 13.57
CA GLN A 98 15.62 -7.95 12.21
C GLN A 98 14.49 -7.83 11.19
N LEU A 99 14.66 -6.97 10.19
CA LEU A 99 13.68 -6.80 9.12
C LEU A 99 13.98 -7.71 7.93
N HIS A 100 12.95 -8.35 7.39
CA HIS A 100 13.01 -9.15 6.17
C HIS A 100 12.05 -8.59 5.13
N GLY A 101 12.42 -8.65 3.84
CA GLY A 101 11.57 -8.19 2.75
C GLY A 101 12.22 -8.39 1.38
N SER A 102 11.54 -7.96 0.32
CA SER A 102 12.14 -7.95 -1.00
C SER A 102 13.21 -6.85 -1.13
N PRO A 103 14.22 -6.99 -2.02
CA PRO A 103 15.23 -5.96 -2.22
C PRO A 103 14.65 -4.59 -2.55
N LEU A 104 13.59 -4.54 -3.36
CA LEU A 104 12.96 -3.28 -3.71
C LEU A 104 12.20 -2.66 -2.54
N THR A 105 11.51 -3.46 -1.71
CA THR A 105 10.85 -2.97 -0.49
C THR A 105 11.86 -2.33 0.46
N ALA A 106 12.99 -2.98 0.70
CA ALA A 106 14.09 -2.44 1.49
C ALA A 106 14.64 -1.13 0.91
N SER A 107 14.86 -1.06 -0.42
CA SER A 107 15.36 0.15 -1.09
C SER A 107 14.37 1.33 -1.02
N LEU A 108 13.07 1.05 -1.02
CA LEU A 108 12.02 2.07 -0.93
C LEU A 108 11.84 2.61 0.49
N SER A 109 12.26 1.87 1.51
CA SER A 109 12.04 2.22 2.92
C SER A 109 12.60 3.60 3.28
N GLU A 110 13.79 3.95 2.80
CA GLU A 110 14.39 5.27 3.04
C GLU A 110 13.48 6.40 2.55
N VAL A 111 12.97 6.29 1.33
CA VAL A 111 12.12 7.34 0.74
C VAL A 111 10.82 7.48 1.52
N MET A 112 10.20 6.36 1.88
CA MET A 112 8.93 6.33 2.59
C MET A 112 9.05 6.85 4.02
N TRP A 113 10.04 6.39 4.77
CA TRP A 113 10.22 6.82 6.16
C TRP A 113 10.68 8.28 6.28
N ARG A 114 11.55 8.76 5.37
CA ARG A 114 11.95 10.18 5.32
C ARG A 114 10.76 11.09 5.01
N ASP A 115 9.88 10.67 4.11
CA ASP A 115 8.66 11.43 3.81
C ASP A 115 7.70 11.44 5.00
N THR A 116 7.46 10.28 5.62
CA THR A 116 6.64 10.16 6.85
C THR A 116 7.18 11.05 7.96
N TYR A 117 8.50 11.05 8.21
CA TYR A 117 9.13 11.90 9.20
C TYR A 117 8.96 13.39 8.87
N LYS A 118 9.11 13.76 7.59
CA LYS A 118 8.88 15.13 7.12
C LYS A 118 7.44 15.56 7.29
N VAL A 119 6.49 14.72 6.89
CA VAL A 119 5.05 15.00 7.00
C VAL A 119 4.65 15.17 8.46
N SER A 120 5.13 14.31 9.37
CA SER A 120 4.85 14.45 10.80
C SER A 120 5.29 15.81 11.37
N LYS A 121 6.43 16.34 10.94
CA LYS A 121 6.92 17.67 11.36
C LYS A 121 6.08 18.82 10.78
N ILE A 122 5.60 18.66 9.55
CA ILE A 122 4.75 19.69 8.89
C ILE A 122 3.35 19.72 9.51
N GLU A 123 2.76 18.54 9.74
CA GLU A 123 1.41 18.37 10.27
C GLU A 123 1.34 18.50 11.81
N GLY A 124 2.48 18.43 12.48
CA GLY A 124 2.59 18.63 13.93
C GLY A 124 2.15 17.45 14.79
N TYR A 125 2.14 16.23 14.26
CA TYR A 125 1.88 15.04 15.07
C TYR A 125 3.17 14.30 15.46
N PRO A 126 3.25 13.70 16.66
CA PRO A 126 4.41 12.92 17.07
C PRO A 126 4.44 11.59 16.32
N LEU A 127 5.63 11.18 15.84
CA LEU A 127 5.90 9.79 15.48
C LEU A 127 6.38 9.03 16.71
N ALA A 128 6.11 7.72 16.73
CA ALA A 128 6.61 6.83 17.77
C ALA A 128 8.11 6.56 17.67
N TRP A 129 8.73 6.89 16.55
CA TRP A 129 10.14 6.70 16.25
C TRP A 129 10.80 8.01 15.81
N ASP A 130 12.11 8.11 15.99
CA ASP A 130 12.89 9.27 15.63
C ASP A 130 13.83 9.02 14.43
N LYS A 131 14.69 10.00 14.15
CA LYS A 131 15.63 9.90 13.02
C LYS A 131 16.69 8.81 13.26
N ARG A 132 17.08 8.54 14.51
CA ARG A 132 18.06 7.51 14.84
C ARG A 132 17.44 6.13 14.62
N ASP A 133 16.22 5.90 15.09
CA ASP A 133 15.49 4.65 14.87
C ASP A 133 15.37 4.35 13.37
N MET A 134 15.07 5.39 12.56
CA MET A 134 15.03 5.26 11.11
C MET A 134 16.40 4.88 10.50
N GLU A 135 17.47 5.52 10.93
CA GLU A 135 18.83 5.23 10.44
C GLU A 135 19.28 3.81 10.82
N GLU A 136 18.96 3.35 12.03
CA GLU A 136 19.19 1.97 12.49
C GLU A 136 18.35 0.98 11.64
N ALA A 137 17.08 1.27 11.39
CA ALA A 137 16.19 0.42 10.59
C ALA A 137 16.66 0.27 9.13
N LEU A 138 17.24 1.30 8.54
CA LEU A 138 17.81 1.21 7.19
C LEU A 138 18.97 0.21 7.09
N GLN A 139 19.63 -0.14 8.18
CA GLN A 139 20.72 -1.12 8.23
C GLN A 139 20.25 -2.51 8.69
N ALA A 140 19.00 -2.65 9.13
CA ALA A 140 18.47 -3.88 9.71
C ALA A 140 17.81 -4.83 8.70
N TRP A 141 17.96 -4.58 7.41
CA TRP A 141 17.33 -5.39 6.37
C TRP A 141 18.14 -6.65 6.02
N THR A 142 17.45 -7.80 6.02
CA THR A 142 17.84 -9.00 5.27
C THR A 142 16.87 -9.17 4.10
N THR A 143 17.37 -9.15 2.88
CA THR A 143 16.52 -9.23 1.69
C THR A 143 16.53 -10.60 1.07
N HIS A 144 15.36 -11.02 0.55
CA HIS A 144 15.17 -12.32 -0.08
C HIS A 144 14.54 -12.15 -1.46
N GLN A 145 14.98 -12.94 -2.43
CA GLN A 145 14.39 -12.96 -3.77
C GLN A 145 13.09 -13.76 -3.79
N ILE A 146 12.20 -13.42 -4.72
CA ILE A 146 10.98 -14.21 -4.96
C ILE A 146 11.37 -15.61 -5.40
N GLY A 147 10.79 -16.62 -4.75
CA GLY A 147 11.00 -18.04 -5.03
C GLY A 147 12.07 -18.72 -4.17
N ASP A 148 12.97 -17.96 -3.57
CA ASP A 148 14.01 -18.51 -2.70
C ASP A 148 13.47 -18.84 -1.31
N TRP A 149 13.85 -20.00 -0.77
CA TRP A 149 13.56 -20.36 0.61
C TRP A 149 14.58 -19.74 1.57
N PHE A 150 14.08 -19.30 2.73
CA PHE A 150 14.90 -18.85 3.85
C PHE A 150 14.26 -19.30 5.17
N GLU A 151 15.02 -19.23 6.27
CA GLU A 151 14.58 -19.74 7.57
C GLU A 151 14.41 -18.59 8.58
N ILE A 152 13.40 -18.71 9.43
CA ILE A 152 13.17 -17.87 10.60
C ILE A 152 12.79 -18.81 11.76
N GLY A 153 13.70 -18.97 12.75
CA GLY A 153 13.54 -20.00 13.74
C GLY A 153 13.41 -21.40 13.12
N ASP A 154 12.36 -22.11 13.50
CA ASP A 154 12.05 -23.44 12.96
C ASP A 154 11.17 -23.40 11.69
N TRP A 155 10.83 -22.21 11.19
CA TRP A 155 9.98 -22.03 10.04
C TRP A 155 10.79 -21.82 8.77
N LYS A 156 10.25 -22.34 7.64
CA LYS A 156 10.74 -22.03 6.30
C LYS A 156 9.80 -21.05 5.63
N CYS A 157 10.36 -19.98 5.08
CA CYS A 157 9.62 -18.91 4.44
C CYS A 157 10.02 -18.80 2.96
N ARG A 158 9.07 -18.41 2.12
CA ARG A 158 9.31 -18.14 0.70
C ARG A 158 8.42 -16.99 0.23
N PHE A 159 9.00 -16.09 -0.57
CA PHE A 159 8.23 -15.01 -1.17
C PHE A 159 7.63 -15.38 -2.52
N HIS A 160 6.38 -14.97 -2.74
CA HIS A 160 5.67 -15.03 -4.01
C HIS A 160 5.22 -13.63 -4.43
N ARG A 161 4.93 -13.44 -5.73
CA ARG A 161 4.40 -12.16 -6.23
C ARG A 161 3.02 -11.89 -5.66
N ALA A 162 2.82 -10.69 -5.13
CA ALA A 162 1.52 -10.26 -4.64
C ALA A 162 0.64 -9.60 -5.72
N GLY A 163 1.22 -9.09 -6.81
CA GLY A 163 0.47 -8.42 -7.88
C GLY A 163 0.04 -6.99 -7.57
N HIS A 164 0.34 -6.48 -6.39
CA HIS A 164 -0.06 -5.17 -5.92
C HIS A 164 0.83 -4.03 -6.47
N ILE A 165 2.06 -3.96 -6.02
CA ILE A 165 3.09 -3.02 -6.51
C ILE A 165 4.42 -3.75 -6.70
N PRO A 166 5.38 -3.20 -7.47
CA PRO A 166 6.73 -3.76 -7.54
C PRO A 166 7.37 -3.91 -6.16
N GLY A 167 7.94 -5.08 -5.92
CA GLY A 167 8.53 -5.45 -4.64
C GLY A 167 7.54 -6.03 -3.62
N ALA A 168 6.23 -5.90 -3.83
CA ALA A 168 5.23 -6.51 -2.95
C ALA A 168 5.24 -8.04 -3.04
N VAL A 169 5.16 -8.69 -1.89
CA VAL A 169 5.24 -10.14 -1.76
C VAL A 169 4.08 -10.72 -0.95
N MET A 170 3.61 -11.88 -1.38
CA MET A 170 2.92 -12.84 -0.52
C MET A 170 3.97 -13.70 0.16
N ILE A 171 3.67 -14.23 1.34
CA ILE A 171 4.59 -15.03 2.14
C ILE A 171 4.01 -16.42 2.33
N GLU A 172 4.68 -17.42 1.80
CA GLU A 172 4.44 -18.82 2.13
C GLU A 172 5.32 -19.19 3.33
N ILE A 173 4.72 -19.77 4.36
CA ILE A 173 5.40 -20.18 5.58
C ILE A 173 5.09 -21.66 5.83
N GLU A 174 6.12 -22.47 5.94
CA GLU A 174 6.02 -23.85 6.39
C GLU A 174 6.46 -23.92 7.86
N THR A 175 5.50 -24.18 8.73
CA THR A 175 5.76 -24.53 10.14
C THR A 175 5.81 -26.06 10.29
N PRO A 176 6.21 -26.64 11.44
CA PRO A 176 6.15 -28.06 11.67
C PRO A 176 4.74 -28.68 11.52
N GLU A 177 3.70 -27.90 11.72
CA GLU A 177 2.32 -28.41 11.78
C GLU A 177 1.46 -28.02 10.57
N MET A 178 1.78 -26.92 9.87
CA MET A 178 0.93 -26.41 8.79
C MET A 178 1.65 -25.52 7.80
N ARG A 179 1.05 -25.39 6.61
CA ARG A 179 1.47 -24.44 5.58
C ARG A 179 0.53 -23.24 5.59
N ILE A 180 1.12 -22.05 5.66
CA ILE A 180 0.42 -20.76 5.74
C ILE A 180 0.73 -19.97 4.49
N LEU A 181 -0.27 -19.30 3.93
CA LEU A 181 -0.09 -18.25 2.93
C LEU A 181 -0.62 -16.91 3.48
N TRP A 182 0.26 -15.93 3.58
CA TRP A 182 -0.10 -14.54 3.89
C TRP A 182 -0.06 -13.72 2.61
N THR A 183 -1.19 -13.10 2.21
CA THR A 183 -1.26 -12.41 0.91
C THR A 183 -0.56 -11.05 0.91
N GLY A 184 -0.44 -10.36 2.06
CA GLY A 184 -0.26 -8.92 2.04
C GLY A 184 -1.38 -8.30 1.21
N ASP A 185 -1.14 -7.11 0.66
CA ASP A 185 -2.01 -6.52 -0.37
C ASP A 185 -1.77 -7.21 -1.71
N MET A 186 -2.83 -7.64 -2.39
CA MET A 186 -2.70 -8.47 -3.58
C MET A 186 -3.67 -8.12 -4.70
N ASP A 187 -3.27 -8.46 -5.92
CA ASP A 187 -4.16 -8.51 -7.09
C ASP A 187 -3.79 -9.71 -7.98
N THR A 188 -4.77 -10.45 -8.45
CA THR A 188 -4.57 -11.53 -9.42
C THR A 188 -4.48 -11.01 -10.85
N ARG A 189 -4.94 -9.79 -11.09
CA ARG A 189 -4.88 -9.13 -12.40
C ARG A 189 -3.50 -8.50 -12.60
N ALA A 190 -2.96 -8.64 -13.81
CA ALA A 190 -1.72 -7.93 -14.13
C ALA A 190 -1.98 -6.43 -14.32
N SER A 191 -1.04 -5.62 -13.81
CA SER A 191 -0.95 -4.17 -14.11
C SER A 191 0.17 -3.88 -15.12
N PRO A 192 0.32 -2.65 -15.59
CA PRO A 192 1.47 -2.30 -16.42
C PRO A 192 2.83 -2.66 -15.82
N ASN A 193 2.98 -2.56 -14.49
CA ASN A 193 4.26 -2.72 -13.81
C ASN A 193 4.45 -4.06 -13.08
N VAL A 194 3.39 -4.82 -12.79
CA VAL A 194 3.47 -6.09 -12.06
C VAL A 194 2.63 -7.18 -12.72
N LEU A 195 3.06 -8.42 -12.56
CA LEU A 195 2.27 -9.60 -12.88
C LEU A 195 1.36 -9.91 -11.69
N GLY A 196 0.16 -10.42 -11.95
CA GLY A 196 -0.79 -10.82 -10.91
C GLY A 196 -0.26 -11.94 -10.01
N ALA A 197 -0.81 -12.01 -8.80
CA ALA A 197 -0.60 -13.09 -7.84
C ALA A 197 -1.09 -14.43 -8.42
N LEU A 198 -0.40 -15.51 -8.06
CA LEU A 198 -0.82 -16.87 -8.36
C LEU A 198 -1.16 -17.60 -7.06
N PRO A 199 -2.18 -18.45 -7.03
CA PRO A 199 -2.54 -19.20 -5.85
C PRO A 199 -1.44 -20.18 -5.45
N VAL A 200 -1.27 -20.37 -4.14
CA VAL A 200 -0.38 -21.35 -3.54
C VAL A 200 -1.22 -22.19 -2.58
N GLU A 201 -1.18 -23.48 -2.71
CA GLU A 201 -1.90 -24.41 -1.83
C GLU A 201 -1.41 -24.26 -0.37
N CYS A 202 -2.33 -24.15 0.58
CA CYS A 202 -2.01 -23.92 1.99
C CYS A 202 -3.10 -24.48 2.92
N ASP A 203 -2.76 -24.68 4.19
CA ASP A 203 -3.72 -25.05 5.24
C ASP A 203 -4.47 -23.82 5.78
N VAL A 204 -3.73 -22.71 5.91
CA VAL A 204 -4.23 -21.44 6.43
C VAL A 204 -3.93 -20.33 5.44
N LEU A 205 -4.96 -19.61 5.00
CA LEU A 205 -4.85 -18.43 4.15
C LEU A 205 -5.18 -17.17 4.95
N PHE A 206 -4.21 -16.27 5.09
CA PHE A 206 -4.47 -14.89 5.50
C PHE A 206 -4.72 -14.07 4.24
N LEU A 207 -5.96 -13.61 4.07
CA LEU A 207 -6.44 -12.96 2.85
C LEU A 207 -6.81 -11.51 3.14
N GLU A 208 -6.25 -10.57 2.37
CA GLU A 208 -6.72 -9.18 2.43
C GLU A 208 -8.18 -9.06 1.98
N GLY A 209 -8.89 -8.07 2.50
CA GLY A 209 -10.28 -7.85 2.15
C GLY A 209 -10.64 -6.41 1.78
N THR A 210 -9.66 -5.59 1.35
CA THR A 210 -9.83 -4.16 1.05
C THR A 210 -11.02 -3.87 0.15
N TYR A 211 -11.25 -4.69 -0.88
CA TYR A 211 -12.39 -4.61 -1.77
C TYR A 211 -13.29 -5.87 -1.74
N GLY A 212 -13.41 -6.48 -0.58
CA GLY A 212 -14.26 -7.67 -0.39
C GLY A 212 -15.75 -7.46 -0.68
N ASN A 213 -16.19 -6.22 -0.80
CA ASN A 213 -17.58 -5.82 -1.16
C ASN A 213 -17.71 -5.28 -2.59
N ARG A 214 -16.65 -5.31 -3.41
CA ARG A 214 -16.67 -4.70 -4.76
C ARG A 214 -16.22 -5.66 -5.83
N VAL A 215 -16.93 -5.61 -6.95
CA VAL A 215 -16.50 -6.23 -8.19
C VAL A 215 -15.89 -5.14 -9.06
N HIS A 216 -14.64 -5.33 -9.46
CA HIS A 216 -13.99 -4.38 -10.36
C HIS A 216 -14.43 -4.57 -11.80
N PRO A 217 -14.57 -3.48 -12.57
CA PRO A 217 -14.72 -3.58 -14.01
C PRO A 217 -13.46 -4.18 -14.65
N PRO A 218 -13.55 -4.69 -15.89
CA PRO A 218 -12.38 -5.14 -16.63
C PRO A 218 -11.32 -4.03 -16.72
N ARG A 219 -10.09 -4.32 -16.32
CA ARG A 219 -9.01 -3.33 -16.24
C ARG A 219 -8.75 -2.64 -17.58
N VAL A 220 -8.80 -3.38 -18.67
CA VAL A 220 -8.56 -2.83 -20.02
C VAL A 220 -9.58 -1.75 -20.35
N GLU A 221 -10.86 -1.97 -20.04
CA GLU A 221 -11.93 -0.99 -20.26
C GLU A 221 -11.72 0.29 -19.46
N GLU A 222 -11.26 0.16 -18.20
CA GLU A 222 -10.93 1.32 -17.35
C GLU A 222 -9.70 2.09 -17.84
N GLU A 223 -8.69 1.39 -18.37
CA GLU A 223 -7.52 2.00 -19.00
C GLU A 223 -7.92 2.79 -20.25
N GLU A 224 -8.75 2.20 -21.13
CA GLU A 224 -9.30 2.86 -22.33
C GLU A 224 -10.17 4.06 -21.96
N ARG A 225 -11.01 3.93 -20.93
CA ARG A 225 -11.86 5.03 -20.44
C ARG A 225 -11.02 6.19 -19.92
N LEU A 226 -9.95 5.92 -19.15
CA LEU A 226 -9.03 6.95 -18.68
C LEU A 226 -8.36 7.69 -19.87
N VAL A 227 -7.83 6.94 -20.84
CA VAL A 227 -7.17 7.53 -22.01
C VAL A 227 -8.13 8.38 -22.81
N SER A 228 -9.35 7.88 -23.08
CA SER A 228 -10.39 8.61 -23.80
C SER A 228 -10.75 9.93 -23.10
N LYS A 229 -10.89 9.91 -21.76
CA LYS A 229 -11.17 11.13 -20.98
C LYS A 229 -10.00 12.11 -21.01
N VAL A 230 -8.76 11.63 -20.93
CA VAL A 230 -7.58 12.51 -21.06
C VAL A 230 -7.58 13.21 -22.43
N LEU A 231 -7.79 12.46 -23.50
CA LEU A 231 -7.83 13.03 -24.86
C LEU A 231 -8.98 14.04 -25.02
N GLU A 232 -10.17 13.77 -24.48
CA GLU A 232 -11.29 14.71 -24.47
C GLU A 232 -10.92 16.04 -23.77
N VAL A 233 -10.22 15.96 -22.62
CA VAL A 233 -9.75 17.15 -21.89
C VAL A 233 -8.75 17.95 -22.73
N VAL A 234 -7.83 17.28 -23.38
CA VAL A 234 -6.80 17.91 -24.22
C VAL A 234 -7.41 18.53 -25.48
N ASP A 235 -8.35 17.84 -26.16
CA ASP A 235 -9.01 18.33 -27.37
C ASP A 235 -9.80 19.62 -27.14
N ARG A 236 -10.33 19.82 -25.92
CA ARG A 236 -10.98 21.08 -25.54
C ARG A 236 -10.02 22.16 -24.99
N GLY A 237 -8.69 21.94 -25.10
CA GLY A 237 -7.66 22.87 -24.67
C GLY A 237 -7.42 22.88 -23.15
N GLY A 238 -7.76 21.81 -22.45
CA GLY A 238 -7.55 21.67 -21.01
C GLY A 238 -6.34 20.82 -20.64
N THR A 239 -6.00 20.83 -19.36
CA THR A 239 -4.99 19.98 -18.73
C THR A 239 -5.65 18.95 -17.82
N ALA A 240 -5.33 17.68 -17.98
CA ALA A 240 -5.78 16.60 -17.11
C ALA A 240 -4.84 16.47 -15.89
N LEU A 241 -5.31 16.80 -14.70
CA LEU A 241 -4.62 16.50 -13.45
C LEU A 241 -4.98 15.12 -12.94
N ILE A 242 -3.98 14.26 -12.78
CA ILE A 242 -4.15 12.88 -12.28
C ILE A 242 -3.40 12.75 -10.94
N PRO A 243 -4.10 12.95 -9.81
CA PRO A 243 -3.55 12.63 -8.50
C PRO A 243 -3.27 11.13 -8.38
N ALA A 244 -2.06 10.76 -7.95
CA ALA A 244 -1.64 9.37 -7.91
C ALA A 244 -0.75 9.07 -6.71
N PHE A 245 -0.83 7.83 -6.20
CA PHE A 245 0.10 7.35 -5.19
C PHE A 245 1.53 7.31 -5.73
N ALA A 246 2.49 7.52 -4.84
CA ALA A 246 3.90 7.62 -5.20
C ALA A 246 4.49 6.29 -5.68
N SER A 247 4.05 5.19 -5.09
CA SER A 247 4.44 3.84 -5.49
C SER A 247 3.23 3.09 -6.07
N GLY A 248 3.29 2.69 -7.33
CA GLY A 248 2.26 1.94 -8.05
C GLY A 248 1.52 2.80 -9.08
N ARG A 249 0.53 3.56 -8.63
CA ARG A 249 -0.47 4.20 -9.49
C ARG A 249 0.11 5.22 -10.47
N GLY A 250 1.00 6.10 -10.00
CA GLY A 250 1.58 7.14 -10.87
C GLY A 250 2.32 6.55 -12.08
N GLN A 251 3.08 5.50 -11.84
CA GLN A 251 3.84 4.81 -12.86
C GLN A 251 2.93 3.99 -13.80
N ASP A 252 1.87 3.35 -13.29
CA ASP A 252 0.89 2.63 -14.10
C ASP A 252 0.20 3.58 -15.08
N VAL A 253 -0.33 4.71 -14.58
CA VAL A 253 -0.98 5.74 -15.41
C VAL A 253 -0.06 6.26 -16.51
N LEU A 254 1.17 6.61 -16.17
CA LEU A 254 2.15 7.09 -17.15
C LEU A 254 2.50 6.03 -18.20
N ARG A 255 2.55 4.75 -17.85
CA ARG A 255 2.78 3.66 -18.81
C ARG A 255 1.58 3.44 -19.72
N ILE A 256 0.36 3.54 -19.20
CA ILE A 256 -0.88 3.47 -20.00
C ILE A 256 -0.88 4.62 -21.01
N LEU A 257 -0.70 5.86 -20.57
CA LEU A 257 -0.69 7.04 -21.44
C LEU A 257 0.44 6.96 -22.48
N LYS A 258 1.64 6.51 -22.10
CA LYS A 258 2.75 6.33 -23.06
C LYS A 258 2.43 5.27 -24.12
N ARG A 259 1.71 4.23 -23.78
CA ARG A 259 1.33 3.15 -24.71
C ARG A 259 0.25 3.60 -25.68
N GLU A 260 -0.83 4.23 -25.17
CA GLU A 260 -2.04 4.52 -25.93
C GLU A 260 -2.06 5.93 -26.57
N ALA A 261 -1.41 6.91 -25.93
CA ALA A 261 -1.41 8.30 -26.37
C ALA A 261 0.01 8.91 -26.31
N PRO A 262 0.99 8.39 -27.07
CA PRO A 262 2.40 8.74 -26.96
C PRO A 262 2.74 10.18 -27.36
N ASN A 263 1.83 10.88 -28.01
CA ASN A 263 2.00 12.26 -28.46
C ASN A 263 1.68 13.30 -27.36
N LEU A 264 1.08 12.89 -26.24
CA LEU A 264 0.78 13.78 -25.14
C LEU A 264 2.04 14.32 -24.47
N GLU A 265 2.01 15.59 -24.07
CA GLU A 265 2.99 16.17 -23.16
C GLU A 265 2.61 15.84 -21.71
N ALA A 266 3.26 14.85 -21.12
CA ALA A 266 3.01 14.40 -19.76
C ALA A 266 4.09 14.85 -18.79
N HIS A 267 3.70 15.46 -17.68
CA HIS A 267 4.58 15.87 -16.58
C HIS A 267 4.35 15.00 -15.34
N TYR A 268 5.44 14.60 -14.71
CA TYR A 268 5.42 13.79 -13.48
C TYR A 268 6.06 14.56 -12.31
N HIS A 269 5.31 14.72 -11.22
CA HIS A 269 5.75 15.51 -10.08
C HIS A 269 5.50 14.81 -8.74
N GLY A 270 6.47 14.93 -7.85
CA GLY A 270 6.40 14.46 -6.47
C GLY A 270 7.28 13.25 -6.19
N MET A 271 7.07 12.61 -5.05
CA MET A 271 7.86 11.48 -4.55
C MET A 271 7.92 10.30 -5.53
N GLY A 272 6.87 10.10 -6.33
CA GLY A 272 6.82 9.04 -7.33
C GLY A 272 7.97 9.09 -8.36
N THR A 273 8.57 10.26 -8.58
CA THR A 273 9.77 10.36 -9.45
C THR A 273 10.97 9.64 -8.84
N ARG A 274 11.21 9.75 -7.52
CA ARG A 274 12.29 9.05 -6.83
C ARG A 274 11.98 7.55 -6.71
N VAL A 275 10.72 7.20 -6.41
CA VAL A 275 10.26 5.80 -6.41
C VAL A 275 10.55 5.13 -7.76
N THR A 276 10.22 5.81 -8.89
CA THR A 276 10.48 5.27 -10.24
C THR A 276 11.97 5.05 -10.51
N GLN A 277 12.84 5.91 -10.01
CA GLN A 277 14.30 5.71 -10.12
C GLN A 277 14.73 4.43 -9.40
N LEU A 278 14.28 4.22 -8.17
CA LEU A 278 14.56 3.00 -7.42
C LEU A 278 14.00 1.74 -8.11
N TRP A 279 12.79 1.83 -8.70
CA TRP A 279 12.25 0.73 -9.49
C TRP A 279 13.16 0.35 -10.68
N MET A 280 13.78 1.32 -11.34
CA MET A 280 14.71 1.06 -12.45
C MET A 280 16.02 0.41 -11.98
N GLU A 281 16.39 0.57 -10.71
CA GLU A 281 17.54 -0.10 -10.08
C GLU A 281 17.23 -1.58 -9.73
N HIS A 282 15.91 -1.96 -9.70
CA HIS A 282 15.42 -3.30 -9.37
C HIS A 282 14.56 -3.89 -10.51
N PRO A 283 15.13 -4.12 -11.70
CA PRO A 283 14.37 -4.57 -12.88
C PRO A 283 13.72 -5.96 -12.70
N GLU A 284 14.22 -6.79 -11.77
CA GLU A 284 13.67 -8.10 -11.41
C GLU A 284 12.27 -8.01 -10.80
N SER A 285 11.95 -6.88 -10.17
CA SER A 285 10.63 -6.63 -9.55
C SER A 285 9.61 -6.06 -10.51
N ILE A 286 10.01 -5.73 -11.75
CA ILE A 286 9.19 -4.98 -12.71
C ILE A 286 8.77 -5.88 -13.86
N ARG A 287 7.45 -5.88 -14.14
CA ARG A 287 6.96 -6.39 -15.43
C ARG A 287 7.41 -5.46 -16.56
N GLU A 288 8.14 -5.99 -17.54
CA GLU A 288 8.61 -5.22 -18.70
C GLU A 288 9.47 -3.99 -18.35
N PRO A 289 10.63 -4.12 -17.68
CA PRO A 289 11.45 -2.98 -17.22
C PRO A 289 11.88 -2.07 -18.38
N LYS A 290 12.01 -2.58 -19.61
CA LYS A 290 12.28 -1.79 -20.80
C LYS A 290 11.17 -0.79 -21.13
N GLN A 291 9.91 -1.15 -20.85
CA GLN A 291 8.77 -0.24 -21.07
C GLN A 291 8.71 0.84 -19.99
N LEU A 292 9.04 0.50 -18.73
CA LEU A 292 9.22 1.49 -17.66
C LEU A 292 10.30 2.52 -18.05
N ALA A 293 11.45 2.08 -18.55
CA ALA A 293 12.50 2.96 -19.01
C ALA A 293 12.10 3.83 -20.21
N LYS A 294 11.28 3.33 -21.13
CA LYS A 294 10.71 4.14 -22.24
C LYS A 294 9.74 5.20 -21.71
N MET A 295 8.85 4.85 -20.79
CA MET A 295 7.95 5.80 -20.13
C MET A 295 8.74 6.88 -19.39
N TRP A 296 9.77 6.49 -18.63
CA TRP A 296 10.61 7.43 -17.89
C TRP A 296 11.31 8.46 -18.80
N ARG A 297 11.74 8.08 -19.99
CA ARG A 297 12.30 9.02 -20.98
C ARG A 297 11.27 9.90 -21.66
N TRP A 298 10.05 9.42 -21.77
CA TRP A 298 8.94 10.12 -22.42
C TRP A 298 8.36 11.22 -21.52
N CYS A 299 8.07 10.95 -20.24
CA CYS A 299 7.49 11.93 -19.34
C CYS A 299 8.54 12.96 -18.88
N ARG A 300 8.11 14.21 -18.69
CA ARG A 300 8.93 15.27 -18.13
C ARG A 300 8.85 15.27 -16.60
N ARG A 301 9.99 15.20 -15.91
CA ARG A 301 10.06 15.28 -14.45
C ARG A 301 10.08 16.72 -14.01
N VAL A 302 9.25 17.04 -13.04
CA VAL A 302 9.18 18.37 -12.43
C VAL A 302 10.11 18.40 -11.23
N SER A 303 11.19 19.19 -11.31
CA SER A 303 12.21 19.28 -10.25
C SER A 303 12.24 20.62 -9.52
N GLY A 304 11.61 21.64 -10.05
CA GLY A 304 11.69 22.98 -9.49
C GLY A 304 10.51 23.88 -9.83
N LYS A 305 10.56 25.13 -9.33
CA LYS A 305 9.49 26.12 -9.51
C LYS A 305 9.20 26.44 -10.99
N SER A 306 10.25 26.49 -11.82
CA SER A 306 10.10 26.76 -13.27
C SER A 306 9.38 25.63 -13.95
N ASP A 307 9.82 24.37 -13.73
CA ASP A 307 9.20 23.19 -14.35
C ASP A 307 7.75 23.03 -13.89
N ARG A 308 7.47 23.32 -12.61
CA ARG A 308 6.12 23.27 -12.04
C ARG A 308 5.18 24.28 -12.72
N ARG A 309 5.68 25.46 -13.14
CA ARG A 309 4.87 26.43 -13.89
C ARG A 309 4.61 25.95 -15.31
N LYS A 310 5.65 25.43 -15.99
CA LYS A 310 5.51 24.85 -17.34
C LYS A 310 4.53 23.70 -17.40
N ALA A 311 4.47 22.89 -16.32
CA ALA A 311 3.54 21.78 -16.25
C ALA A 311 2.06 22.22 -16.26
N LEU A 312 1.74 23.48 -15.93
CA LEU A 312 0.36 23.99 -16.00
C LEU A 312 -0.17 24.10 -17.44
N ASP A 313 0.72 24.16 -18.41
CA ASP A 313 0.39 24.24 -19.84
C ASP A 313 0.53 22.88 -20.55
N ALA A 314 0.82 21.81 -19.81
CA ALA A 314 0.93 20.45 -20.34
C ALA A 314 -0.42 19.80 -20.57
N ASP A 315 -0.46 18.76 -21.40
CA ASP A 315 -1.67 17.96 -21.63
C ASP A 315 -2.07 17.20 -20.36
N VAL A 316 -1.08 16.62 -19.66
CA VAL A 316 -1.30 15.79 -18.48
C VAL A 316 -0.29 16.07 -17.38
N ILE A 317 -0.78 16.16 -16.16
CA ILE A 317 0.04 16.21 -14.94
C ILE A 317 -0.30 15.03 -14.05
N VAL A 318 0.62 14.09 -13.89
CA VAL A 318 0.53 13.04 -12.87
C VAL A 318 1.30 13.50 -11.64
N SER A 319 0.64 13.51 -10.46
CA SER A 319 1.25 14.13 -9.28
C SER A 319 0.82 13.46 -7.97
N THR A 320 1.70 13.40 -6.99
CA THR A 320 1.37 12.98 -5.63
C THR A 320 0.75 14.15 -4.83
N SER A 321 -0.20 13.97 -3.91
CA SER A 321 -0.69 12.73 -3.34
C SER A 321 -1.97 12.24 -4.05
N GLY A 322 -2.17 10.92 -4.07
CA GLY A 322 -3.30 10.27 -4.75
C GLY A 322 -4.66 10.54 -4.11
N MET A 323 -4.72 10.83 -2.80
CA MET A 323 -5.94 11.16 -2.06
C MET A 323 -6.16 12.68 -1.89
N LEU A 324 -5.33 13.52 -2.52
CA LEU A 324 -5.44 14.98 -2.42
C LEU A 324 -5.39 15.52 -0.97
N ASP A 325 -4.63 14.87 -0.09
CA ASP A 325 -4.43 15.32 1.29
C ASP A 325 -3.25 16.26 1.46
N GLY A 326 -2.48 16.49 0.42
CA GLY A 326 -1.30 17.33 0.44
C GLY A 326 -0.47 17.21 -0.83
N GLY A 327 0.82 17.57 -0.72
CA GLY A 327 1.77 17.43 -1.80
C GLY A 327 1.50 18.36 -3.00
N PRO A 328 2.23 18.13 -4.11
CA PRO A 328 2.12 19.00 -5.28
C PRO A 328 0.76 18.89 -6.00
N ALA A 329 0.00 17.80 -5.86
CA ALA A 329 -1.30 17.67 -6.50
C ALA A 329 -2.28 18.76 -6.06
N ILE A 330 -2.30 19.14 -4.77
CA ILE A 330 -3.11 20.23 -4.24
C ILE A 330 -2.72 21.59 -4.86
N TRP A 331 -1.43 21.80 -5.03
CA TRP A 331 -0.96 23.04 -5.67
C TRP A 331 -1.43 23.16 -7.11
N TYR A 332 -1.40 22.05 -7.89
CA TYR A 332 -1.92 22.02 -9.24
C TYR A 332 -3.43 22.21 -9.26
N ALA A 333 -4.17 21.47 -8.44
CA ALA A 333 -5.62 21.61 -8.34
C ALA A 333 -6.04 23.06 -8.08
N ASN A 334 -5.34 23.76 -7.16
CA ASN A 334 -5.60 25.16 -6.88
C ASN A 334 -5.38 26.08 -8.09
N ARG A 335 -4.40 25.80 -8.94
CA ARG A 335 -4.10 26.62 -10.14
C ARG A 335 -5.03 26.31 -11.29
N LEU A 336 -5.30 25.05 -11.52
CA LEU A 336 -6.10 24.57 -12.65
C LEU A 336 -7.59 24.85 -12.47
N ARG A 337 -8.10 24.96 -11.23
CA ARG A 337 -9.54 25.16 -10.94
C ARG A 337 -10.15 26.41 -11.56
N HIS A 338 -9.37 27.32 -12.07
CA HIS A 338 -9.85 28.58 -12.67
C HIS A 338 -10.12 28.49 -14.18
N HIS A 339 -9.84 27.33 -14.79
CA HIS A 339 -10.05 27.13 -16.23
C HIS A 339 -10.92 25.90 -16.47
N GLY A 340 -12.16 26.09 -16.85
CA GLY A 340 -13.20 25.05 -16.93
C GLY A 340 -12.94 23.94 -17.96
N ALA A 341 -11.94 24.10 -18.86
CA ALA A 341 -11.51 23.03 -19.77
C ALA A 341 -10.70 21.96 -19.07
N ASN A 342 -10.08 22.26 -17.92
CA ASN A 342 -9.28 21.31 -17.14
C ASN A 342 -10.17 20.27 -16.44
N ALA A 343 -9.55 19.15 -16.02
CA ALA A 343 -10.22 18.12 -15.23
C ALA A 343 -9.30 17.54 -14.15
N ILE A 344 -9.92 16.96 -13.11
CA ILE A 344 -9.23 16.15 -12.10
C ILE A 344 -9.71 14.71 -12.26
N LEU A 345 -8.78 13.79 -12.55
CA LEU A 345 -9.06 12.39 -12.84
C LEU A 345 -8.47 11.51 -11.72
N LEU A 346 -9.33 11.03 -10.84
CA LEU A 346 -8.94 10.19 -9.69
C LEU A 346 -8.80 8.73 -10.14
N THR A 347 -7.67 8.10 -9.88
CA THR A 347 -7.35 6.76 -10.41
C THR A 347 -7.28 5.68 -9.34
N GLY A 348 -7.85 5.89 -8.17
CA GLY A 348 -7.80 4.92 -7.08
C GLY A 348 -8.80 5.21 -5.98
N TYR A 349 -8.67 4.42 -4.92
CA TYR A 349 -9.46 4.56 -3.70
C TYR A 349 -9.27 5.94 -3.07
N GLN A 350 -10.37 6.47 -2.55
CA GLN A 350 -10.39 7.71 -1.78
C GLN A 350 -10.96 7.39 -0.40
N ALA A 351 -10.09 7.38 0.61
CA ALA A 351 -10.45 7.05 1.98
C ALA A 351 -11.43 8.08 2.55
N GLU A 352 -12.26 7.64 3.49
CA GLU A 352 -13.14 8.54 4.23
C GLU A 352 -12.32 9.64 4.92
N GLY A 353 -12.81 10.87 4.87
CA GLY A 353 -12.11 12.05 5.39
C GLY A 353 -10.96 12.58 4.54
N SER A 354 -10.56 11.89 3.46
CA SER A 354 -9.53 12.38 2.54
C SER A 354 -10.01 13.55 1.66
N GLY A 355 -9.05 14.32 1.14
CA GLY A 355 -9.34 15.41 0.20
C GLY A 355 -10.01 14.92 -1.09
N GLY A 356 -9.62 13.76 -1.59
CA GLY A 356 -10.25 13.16 -2.76
C GLY A 356 -11.68 12.68 -2.50
N ARG A 357 -11.96 12.18 -1.29
CA ARG A 357 -13.33 11.82 -0.89
C ARG A 357 -14.22 13.08 -0.80
N LEU A 358 -13.72 14.14 -0.15
CA LEU A 358 -14.41 15.44 -0.09
C LEU A 358 -14.68 15.99 -1.50
N LEU A 359 -13.74 15.84 -2.43
CA LEU A 359 -13.92 16.27 -3.82
C LEU A 359 -15.02 15.48 -4.54
N LEU A 360 -15.11 14.17 -4.33
CA LEU A 360 -16.15 13.33 -4.93
C LEU A 360 -17.53 13.65 -4.36
N ASP A 361 -17.65 13.77 -3.05
CA ASP A 361 -18.95 13.92 -2.37
C ASP A 361 -19.48 15.35 -2.44
N GLU A 362 -18.60 16.34 -2.24
CA GLU A 362 -19.03 17.74 -2.06
C GLU A 362 -18.50 18.71 -3.12
N ARG A 363 -17.68 18.24 -4.08
CA ARG A 363 -17.01 19.11 -5.06
C ARG A 363 -16.16 20.20 -4.40
N LYS A 364 -15.51 19.86 -3.30
CA LYS A 364 -14.65 20.77 -2.53
C LYS A 364 -13.29 20.14 -2.27
N LEU A 365 -12.26 20.97 -2.10
CA LEU A 365 -10.94 20.55 -1.67
C LEU A 365 -10.47 21.42 -0.49
N ARG A 366 -9.70 20.80 0.41
CA ARG A 366 -8.95 21.53 1.43
C ARG A 366 -7.65 22.04 0.83
N ILE A 367 -7.56 23.36 0.60
CA ILE A 367 -6.40 23.99 -0.04
C ILE A 367 -5.82 25.00 0.95
N PHE A 368 -4.59 24.73 1.45
CA PHE A 368 -3.89 25.59 2.44
C PHE A 368 -4.69 25.93 3.70
N GLY A 369 -5.55 25.02 4.15
CA GLY A 369 -6.38 25.18 5.35
C GLY A 369 -7.83 25.58 5.06
N ASP A 370 -8.11 26.16 3.91
CA ASP A 370 -9.46 26.56 3.50
C ASP A 370 -10.18 25.47 2.71
N ILE A 371 -11.49 25.35 2.88
CA ILE A 371 -12.35 24.49 2.06
C ILE A 371 -12.86 25.31 0.88
N ILE A 372 -12.43 24.93 -0.34
CA ILE A 372 -12.68 25.69 -1.56
C ILE A 372 -13.51 24.85 -2.54
N PRO A 373 -14.56 25.40 -3.16
CA PRO A 373 -15.31 24.70 -4.21
C PRO A 373 -14.45 24.50 -5.45
N ILE A 374 -14.69 23.37 -6.12
CA ILE A 374 -14.01 22.94 -7.35
C ILE A 374 -15.06 22.72 -8.43
N ASP A 375 -15.11 23.63 -9.39
CA ASP A 375 -16.07 23.60 -10.49
C ASP A 375 -15.54 22.81 -11.72
N LEU A 376 -14.32 22.26 -11.62
CA LEU A 376 -13.76 21.42 -12.67
C LEU A 376 -14.54 20.11 -12.83
N GLU A 377 -14.45 19.53 -14.01
CA GLU A 377 -14.83 18.12 -14.19
C GLU A 377 -13.99 17.24 -13.29
N VAL A 378 -14.65 16.34 -12.57
CA VAL A 378 -14.02 15.33 -11.72
C VAL A 378 -14.59 13.97 -12.07
N GLU A 379 -13.73 13.04 -12.43
CA GLU A 379 -14.09 11.66 -12.73
C GLU A 379 -13.21 10.68 -11.98
N GLN A 380 -13.77 9.52 -11.61
CA GLN A 380 -13.05 8.45 -10.92
C GLN A 380 -12.94 7.21 -11.81
N PHE A 381 -11.77 6.58 -11.78
CA PHE A 381 -11.41 5.38 -12.54
C PHE A 381 -10.99 4.25 -11.60
N SER A 382 -11.46 3.05 -11.88
CA SER A 382 -11.20 1.86 -11.07
C SER A 382 -9.92 1.14 -11.51
N LEU A 383 -8.78 1.79 -11.32
CA LEU A 383 -7.46 1.24 -11.65
C LEU A 383 -6.73 0.65 -10.42
N SER A 384 -7.47 0.15 -9.43
CA SER A 384 -6.87 -0.43 -8.22
C SER A 384 -5.95 -1.61 -8.54
N ASN A 385 -4.90 -1.78 -7.75
CA ASN A 385 -4.04 -2.97 -7.72
C ASN A 385 -4.31 -3.81 -6.45
N HIS A 386 -5.54 -3.74 -5.92
CA HIS A 386 -6.11 -4.71 -5.00
C HIS A 386 -7.15 -5.53 -5.74
N ALA A 387 -7.22 -6.81 -5.45
CA ALA A 387 -8.22 -7.71 -5.99
C ALA A 387 -9.64 -7.30 -5.53
N GLY A 388 -10.63 -7.46 -6.38
CA GLY A 388 -12.03 -7.33 -6.01
C GLY A 388 -12.59 -8.64 -5.44
N GLN A 389 -13.86 -8.62 -5.00
CA GLN A 389 -14.51 -9.77 -4.39
C GLN A 389 -14.39 -11.04 -5.23
N THR A 390 -14.66 -10.94 -6.54
CA THR A 390 -14.63 -12.10 -7.45
C THR A 390 -13.23 -12.72 -7.52
N GLU A 391 -12.19 -11.89 -7.63
CA GLU A 391 -10.80 -12.32 -7.68
C GLU A 391 -10.37 -12.92 -6.33
N LEU A 392 -10.72 -12.29 -5.20
CA LEU A 392 -10.39 -12.78 -3.86
C LEU A 392 -11.03 -14.15 -3.58
N VAL A 393 -12.31 -14.33 -3.90
CA VAL A 393 -13.02 -15.60 -3.75
C VAL A 393 -12.41 -16.68 -4.63
N THR A 394 -12.12 -16.36 -5.89
CA THR A 394 -11.51 -17.30 -6.84
C THR A 394 -10.11 -17.71 -6.38
N PHE A 395 -9.32 -16.75 -5.88
CA PHE A 395 -7.98 -16.99 -5.36
C PHE A 395 -8.02 -17.90 -4.11
N ALA A 396 -8.90 -17.60 -3.14
CA ALA A 396 -9.05 -18.40 -1.93
C ALA A 396 -9.42 -19.86 -2.26
N ARG A 397 -10.38 -20.07 -3.18
CA ARG A 397 -10.75 -21.41 -3.64
C ARG A 397 -9.59 -22.17 -4.29
N ALA A 398 -8.78 -21.47 -5.08
CA ALA A 398 -7.63 -22.06 -5.76
C ALA A 398 -6.48 -22.40 -4.78
N CYS A 399 -6.35 -21.70 -3.65
CA CYS A 399 -5.43 -22.04 -2.57
C CYS A 399 -5.88 -23.25 -1.74
N ALA A 400 -7.18 -23.60 -1.80
CA ALA A 400 -7.81 -24.73 -1.10
C ALA A 400 -7.52 -24.84 0.42
N PRO A 401 -7.56 -23.73 1.19
CA PRO A 401 -7.21 -23.76 2.60
C PRO A 401 -8.32 -24.39 3.44
N ARG A 402 -7.95 -24.91 4.61
CA ARG A 402 -8.91 -25.31 5.66
C ARG A 402 -9.46 -24.07 6.40
N HIS A 403 -8.57 -23.08 6.64
CA HIS A 403 -8.87 -21.85 7.37
C HIS A 403 -8.58 -20.63 6.52
N VAL A 404 -9.49 -19.66 6.50
CA VAL A 404 -9.26 -18.34 5.90
C VAL A 404 -9.41 -17.28 6.98
N VAL A 405 -8.41 -16.43 7.15
CA VAL A 405 -8.42 -15.26 8.04
C VAL A 405 -8.50 -14.03 7.18
N ILE A 406 -9.62 -13.30 7.22
CA ILE A 406 -9.83 -12.09 6.41
C ILE A 406 -9.37 -10.88 7.22
N PHE A 407 -8.33 -10.20 6.75
CA PHE A 407 -7.72 -9.04 7.38
C PHE A 407 -7.65 -7.84 6.44
N HIS A 408 -7.13 -6.71 6.88
CA HIS A 408 -6.99 -5.46 6.11
C HIS A 408 -8.31 -5.05 5.44
N ALA A 409 -9.38 -5.11 6.22
CA ALA A 409 -10.73 -4.82 5.77
C ALA A 409 -11.58 -4.31 6.93
N ASP A 410 -12.41 -3.32 6.63
CA ASP A 410 -13.50 -2.92 7.51
C ASP A 410 -14.69 -3.90 7.43
N GLU A 411 -15.71 -3.67 8.25
CA GLU A 411 -16.88 -4.55 8.30
C GLU A 411 -17.62 -4.63 6.96
N GLU A 412 -17.66 -3.53 6.22
CA GLU A 412 -18.32 -3.48 4.90
C GLU A 412 -17.58 -4.33 3.86
N GLY A 413 -16.25 -4.44 3.96
CA GLY A 413 -15.42 -5.26 3.09
C GLY A 413 -15.45 -6.74 3.48
N ARG A 414 -15.22 -7.06 4.77
CA ARG A 414 -15.00 -8.44 5.22
C ARG A 414 -16.28 -9.26 5.32
N ALA A 415 -17.42 -8.68 5.69
CA ALA A 415 -18.65 -9.43 5.88
C ALA A 415 -19.18 -10.06 4.57
N PRO A 416 -19.28 -9.34 3.44
CA PRO A 416 -19.66 -9.92 2.16
C PRO A 416 -18.66 -10.99 1.67
N LEU A 417 -17.36 -10.78 1.83
CA LEU A 417 -16.33 -11.74 1.44
C LEU A 417 -16.42 -13.02 2.28
N SER A 418 -16.60 -12.89 3.59
CA SER A 418 -16.84 -14.02 4.50
C SER A 418 -18.06 -14.85 4.08
N THR A 419 -19.15 -14.19 3.72
CA THR A 419 -20.38 -14.86 3.28
C THR A 419 -20.14 -15.73 2.03
N GLN A 420 -19.29 -15.30 1.11
CA GLN A 420 -18.97 -16.06 -0.12
C GLN A 420 -18.08 -17.28 0.14
N LEU A 421 -17.29 -17.29 1.22
CA LEU A 421 -16.35 -18.36 1.54
C LEU A 421 -16.87 -19.33 2.61
N THR A 422 -17.81 -18.88 3.45
CA THR A 422 -18.42 -19.72 4.51
C THR A 422 -19.16 -20.91 3.92
N GLY A 423 -18.93 -22.09 4.48
CA GLY A 423 -19.49 -23.37 4.00
C GLY A 423 -18.53 -24.18 3.14
N GLU A 424 -17.52 -23.54 2.53
CA GLU A 424 -16.43 -24.22 1.83
C GLU A 424 -15.16 -24.29 2.72
N MET A 425 -14.96 -23.27 3.55
CA MET A 425 -13.77 -23.08 4.40
C MET A 425 -14.21 -22.57 5.78
N LYS A 426 -13.36 -22.76 6.79
CA LYS A 426 -13.57 -22.14 8.11
C LYS A 426 -13.06 -20.70 8.07
N VAL A 427 -13.98 -19.73 8.01
CA VAL A 427 -13.65 -18.30 7.90
C VAL A 427 -13.52 -17.68 9.29
N HIS A 428 -12.45 -16.93 9.50
CA HIS A 428 -12.16 -16.16 10.70
C HIS A 428 -12.16 -14.66 10.37
N LEU A 429 -12.85 -13.89 11.17
CA LEU A 429 -12.86 -12.42 11.12
C LEU A 429 -12.13 -11.91 12.36
N PRO A 430 -10.85 -11.57 12.25
CA PRO A 430 -10.06 -11.13 13.38
C PRO A 430 -10.60 -9.83 13.98
N SER A 431 -10.39 -9.67 15.29
CA SER A 431 -10.44 -8.35 15.94
C SER A 431 -9.06 -8.01 16.44
N ASN A 432 -8.69 -6.75 16.34
CA ASN A 432 -7.39 -6.29 16.85
C ASN A 432 -7.25 -6.61 18.35
N ARG A 433 -6.09 -7.13 18.74
CA ARG A 433 -5.73 -7.52 20.12
C ARG A 433 -6.56 -8.68 20.70
N VAL A 434 -7.14 -9.49 19.84
CA VAL A 434 -7.79 -10.74 20.20
C VAL A 434 -7.06 -11.87 19.49
N GLU A 435 -6.70 -12.91 20.23
CA GLU A 435 -6.03 -14.07 19.64
C GLU A 435 -7.01 -14.92 18.80
N ILE A 436 -6.46 -15.51 17.75
CA ILE A 436 -7.08 -16.57 16.99
C ILE A 436 -6.18 -17.80 17.08
N LEU A 437 -6.73 -18.95 17.48
CA LEU A 437 -6.05 -20.23 17.44
C LEU A 437 -6.54 -21.01 16.20
N LEU A 438 -5.59 -21.47 15.40
CA LEU A 438 -5.80 -22.19 14.15
C LEU A 438 -5.19 -23.59 14.31
N GLU A 439 -6.05 -24.64 14.27
CA GLU A 439 -5.69 -26.04 14.47
C GLU A 439 -6.02 -26.91 13.25
#